data_370170714ada457a58bde0eb3f021842
#
_entry.id   370170714ada457a58bde0eb3f021842
#
_cell.length_a   1.000
_cell.length_b   1.000
_cell.length_c   1.000
_cell.angle_alpha   90.00
_cell.angle_beta   90.00
_cell.angle_gamma   90.00
#
_symmetry.space_group_name_H-M   'P 1'
#
loop_
_entity.id
_entity.type
_entity.pdbx_description
1 polymer ?
#
loop_
_entity_poly.entity_id
_entity_poly.type
_entity_poly.pdbx_seq_one_letter_code
_entity_poly.pdbx_strand_id
1 'polypeptide(L)'
;SAAKTNYMSGGQVRCPIVFRGPNGAAARVAAQHSQCYASWYAHCPGLKVIAPWSSEDAKGLLRAAIRDPNPVIFLENEVVYGQTFPCPTAEDFILPIGKAKVERAGEHVTIVAFSIAVGYAMAAAEELAKEGISAEVINLRTIRPLDIDTIVESVKKTNRLVSVEEGWPFAGIGSEIAAIAMEHCFDWLDAPMVRVHGADVPMPYAANLEKLALPSTAQVVEAAKRVTYR
;
A
#
# COMPACT_ATOMS: atom_id res chain seq x y z
N SER A 1 -3.69 11.21 21.01
CA SER A 1 -3.57 12.62 21.43
C SER A 1 -3.06 13.52 20.30
N ALA A 2 -1.94 13.20 19.65
CA ALA A 2 -1.39 13.98 18.53
C ALA A 2 -2.42 14.26 17.44
N ALA A 3 -3.20 13.24 17.06
CA ALA A 3 -4.23 13.34 16.03
C ALA A 3 -5.38 14.31 16.36
N LYS A 4 -5.65 14.55 17.65
CA LYS A 4 -6.81 15.34 18.10
C LYS A 4 -6.46 16.74 18.61
N THR A 5 -5.19 16.99 18.89
CA THR A 5 -4.74 18.24 19.52
C THR A 5 -5.13 19.48 18.71
N ASN A 6 -4.93 19.46 17.40
CA ASN A 6 -5.29 20.59 16.55
C ASN A 6 -6.81 20.86 16.56
N TYR A 7 -7.61 19.81 16.41
CA TYR A 7 -9.07 19.92 16.46
C TYR A 7 -9.59 20.42 17.81
N MET A 8 -9.10 19.83 18.91
CA MET A 8 -9.54 20.17 20.27
C MET A 8 -9.12 21.59 20.69
N SER A 9 -8.07 22.12 20.11
CA SER A 9 -7.63 23.50 20.36
C SER A 9 -8.29 24.53 19.41
N GLY A 10 -9.26 24.13 18.60
CA GLY A 10 -9.86 25.01 17.59
C GLY A 10 -8.85 25.49 16.54
N GLY A 11 -7.86 24.66 16.18
CA GLY A 11 -6.83 24.99 15.20
C GLY A 11 -5.63 25.79 15.74
N GLN A 12 -5.62 26.14 17.02
CA GLN A 12 -4.58 26.99 17.61
C GLN A 12 -3.27 26.24 17.86
N VAL A 13 -3.34 24.93 18.21
CA VAL A 13 -2.17 24.11 18.51
C VAL A 13 -1.95 23.12 17.36
N ARG A 14 -0.81 23.22 16.69
CA ARG A 14 -0.35 22.27 15.67
C ARG A 14 0.45 21.15 16.30
N CYS A 15 0.51 20.01 15.61
CA CYS A 15 1.29 18.86 16.05
C CYS A 15 2.16 18.31 14.92
N PRO A 16 3.24 19.02 14.54
CA PRO A 16 4.13 18.62 13.43
C PRO A 16 5.12 17.55 13.88
N ILE A 17 4.63 16.31 14.05
CA ILE A 17 5.42 15.18 14.50
C ILE A 17 5.38 14.08 13.44
N VAL A 18 6.55 13.52 13.12
CA VAL A 18 6.66 12.31 12.30
C VAL A 18 7.00 11.14 13.21
N PHE A 19 6.10 10.17 13.28
CA PHE A 19 6.33 8.87 13.89
C PHE A 19 6.76 7.91 12.80
N ARG A 20 8.02 7.52 12.79
CA ARG A 20 8.55 6.58 11.80
C ARG A 20 9.08 5.33 12.48
N GLY A 21 8.94 4.20 11.80
CA GLY A 21 9.45 2.94 12.32
C GLY A 21 9.13 1.75 11.42
N PRO A 22 9.65 0.57 11.79
CA PRO A 22 9.46 -0.66 11.05
C PRO A 22 8.00 -1.07 11.00
N ASN A 23 7.58 -1.65 9.87
CA ASN A 23 6.23 -2.14 9.63
C ASN A 23 6.27 -3.37 8.73
N GLY A 24 5.48 -4.38 9.07
CA GLY A 24 5.45 -5.63 8.35
C GLY A 24 6.55 -6.61 8.79
N ALA A 25 6.76 -7.66 8.02
CA ALA A 25 7.78 -8.66 8.31
C ALA A 25 9.19 -8.13 8.00
N ALA A 26 10.16 -8.59 8.80
CA ALA A 26 11.56 -8.38 8.56
C ALA A 26 12.26 -9.73 8.31
N ALA A 27 13.32 -10.01 9.05
CA ALA A 27 14.09 -11.25 8.94
C ALA A 27 13.86 -12.12 10.17
N ARG A 28 12.76 -12.82 10.25
CA ARG A 28 12.42 -13.79 11.31
C ARG A 28 12.43 -13.17 12.72
N VAL A 29 11.69 -12.10 12.88
CA VAL A 29 11.52 -11.42 14.16
C VAL A 29 10.23 -11.84 14.90
N ALA A 30 9.50 -12.81 14.38
CA ALA A 30 8.30 -13.42 14.95
C ALA A 30 7.11 -12.46 15.14
N ALA A 31 6.17 -12.88 16.00
CA ALA A 31 4.82 -12.33 16.04
C ALA A 31 4.73 -10.85 16.42
N GLN A 32 5.47 -10.42 17.46
CA GLN A 32 5.37 -9.06 17.99
C GLN A 32 6.07 -8.01 17.09
N HIS A 33 7.04 -8.42 16.29
CA HIS A 33 7.89 -7.53 15.51
C HIS A 33 7.63 -7.60 13.99
N SER A 34 6.57 -8.30 13.55
CA SER A 34 6.25 -8.49 12.13
C SER A 34 4.84 -8.02 11.78
N GLN A 35 4.32 -7.02 12.48
CA GLN A 35 2.95 -6.58 12.31
C GLN A 35 2.85 -5.43 11.29
N CYS A 36 1.77 -5.42 10.52
CA CYS A 36 1.41 -4.29 9.67
C CYS A 36 0.40 -3.40 10.41
N TYR A 37 0.79 -2.18 10.71
CA TYR A 37 -0.02 -1.20 11.44
C TYR A 37 -0.78 -0.23 10.54
N ALA A 38 -0.80 -0.44 9.24
CA ALA A 38 -1.45 0.47 8.29
C ALA A 38 -2.92 0.72 8.66
N SER A 39 -3.69 -0.33 8.93
CA SER A 39 -5.11 -0.24 9.30
C SER A 39 -5.32 0.47 10.64
N TRP A 40 -4.49 0.20 11.64
CA TRP A 40 -4.62 0.80 12.97
C TRP A 40 -4.51 2.32 12.90
N TYR A 41 -3.47 2.81 12.27
CA TYR A 41 -3.23 4.24 12.20
C TYR A 41 -4.11 4.94 11.17
N ALA A 42 -4.43 4.28 10.06
CA ALA A 42 -5.34 4.83 9.06
C ALA A 42 -6.77 5.00 9.60
N HIS A 43 -7.21 4.17 10.54
CA HIS A 43 -8.51 4.31 11.18
C HIS A 43 -8.62 5.54 12.09
N CYS A 44 -7.51 6.16 12.48
CA CYS A 44 -7.50 7.30 13.40
C CYS A 44 -7.64 8.65 12.66
N PRO A 45 -8.80 9.33 12.70
CA PRO A 45 -8.96 10.65 12.11
C PRO A 45 -7.97 11.66 12.71
N GLY A 46 -7.28 12.41 11.85
CA GLY A 46 -6.27 13.40 12.22
C GLY A 46 -4.83 12.90 12.07
N LEU A 47 -4.60 11.62 11.78
CA LEU A 47 -3.29 11.13 11.36
C LEU A 47 -3.20 11.08 9.83
N LYS A 48 -2.01 11.38 9.29
CA LYS A 48 -1.61 10.97 7.95
C LYS A 48 -0.79 9.70 8.06
N VAL A 49 -0.96 8.75 7.11
CA VAL A 49 -0.27 7.46 7.13
C VAL A 49 0.38 7.22 5.78
N ILE A 50 1.68 7.02 5.78
CA ILE A 50 2.53 6.84 4.61
C ILE A 50 3.21 5.48 4.69
N ALA A 51 3.28 4.76 3.58
CA ALA A 51 3.92 3.45 3.47
C ALA A 51 4.73 3.37 2.16
N PRO A 52 5.97 3.89 2.15
CA PRO A 52 6.79 3.99 0.94
C PRO A 52 7.26 2.61 0.45
N TRP A 53 7.55 2.52 -0.85
CA TRP A 53 8.17 1.36 -1.47
C TRP A 53 9.57 1.67 -2.01
N SER A 54 9.75 2.73 -2.79
CA SER A 54 11.00 3.05 -3.48
C SER A 54 11.85 4.10 -2.75
N SER A 55 13.10 4.28 -3.19
CA SER A 55 13.95 5.38 -2.72
C SER A 55 13.36 6.76 -3.05
N GLU A 56 12.68 6.86 -4.20
CA GLU A 56 11.94 8.06 -4.59
C GLU A 56 10.86 8.38 -3.55
N ASP A 57 10.05 7.36 -3.20
CA ASP A 57 8.98 7.49 -2.20
C ASP A 57 9.54 7.86 -0.83
N ALA A 58 10.55 7.12 -0.37
CA ALA A 58 11.14 7.35 0.95
C ALA A 58 11.70 8.76 1.07
N LYS A 59 12.49 9.23 0.08
CA LYS A 59 13.06 10.58 0.08
C LYS A 59 11.99 11.66 -0.01
N GLY A 60 11.10 11.55 -1.00
CA GLY A 60 10.12 12.60 -1.29
C GLY A 60 9.04 12.72 -0.23
N LEU A 61 8.51 11.58 0.22
CA LEU A 61 7.42 11.57 1.21
C LEU A 61 7.92 11.85 2.63
N LEU A 62 9.14 11.42 3.02
CA LEU A 62 9.67 11.76 4.34
C LEU A 62 9.91 13.27 4.47
N ARG A 63 10.43 13.89 3.42
CA ARG A 63 10.59 15.36 3.38
C ARG A 63 9.26 16.09 3.44
N ALA A 64 8.24 15.57 2.76
CA ALA A 64 6.88 16.12 2.84
C ALA A 64 6.31 15.95 4.25
N ALA A 65 6.52 14.79 4.88
CA ALA A 65 6.06 14.51 6.24
C ALA A 65 6.69 15.45 7.27
N ILE A 66 8.01 15.73 7.18
CA ILE A 66 8.71 16.67 8.08
C ILE A 66 8.16 18.09 7.96
N ARG A 67 7.68 18.48 6.77
CA ARG A 67 7.12 19.82 6.51
C ARG A 67 5.62 19.93 6.77
N ASP A 68 4.97 18.80 7.03
CA ASP A 68 3.53 18.79 7.30
C ASP A 68 3.23 19.32 8.72
N PRO A 69 2.25 20.23 8.86
CA PRO A 69 1.89 20.75 10.18
C PRO A 69 1.07 19.77 11.04
N ASN A 70 0.73 18.61 10.51
CA ASN A 70 -0.06 17.58 11.18
C ASN A 70 0.80 16.35 11.51
N PRO A 71 0.36 15.49 12.44
CA PRO A 71 1.09 14.27 12.77
C PRO A 71 1.03 13.26 11.62
N VAL A 72 2.20 12.74 11.28
CA VAL A 72 2.38 11.76 10.20
C VAL A 72 2.95 10.47 10.77
N ILE A 73 2.33 9.35 10.43
CA ILE A 73 2.85 8.00 10.67
C ILE A 73 3.55 7.55 9.38
N PHE A 74 4.82 7.19 9.50
CA PHE A 74 5.66 6.78 8.37
C PHE A 74 6.11 5.33 8.56
N LEU A 75 5.45 4.40 7.85
CA LEU A 75 5.58 2.96 8.01
C LEU A 75 6.63 2.41 7.04
N GLU A 76 7.75 1.95 7.56
CA GLU A 76 8.90 1.52 6.76
C GLU A 76 9.05 -0.01 6.81
N ASN A 77 9.01 -0.68 5.66
CA ASN A 77 9.26 -2.11 5.61
C ASN A 77 10.77 -2.38 5.63
N GLU A 78 11.25 -3.16 6.61
CA GLU A 78 12.69 -3.40 6.80
C GLU A 78 13.33 -4.21 5.67
N VAL A 79 12.58 -5.10 5.02
CA VAL A 79 13.10 -5.88 3.88
C VAL A 79 13.41 -4.96 2.69
N VAL A 80 12.68 -3.87 2.54
CA VAL A 80 12.91 -2.87 1.48
C VAL A 80 14.23 -2.12 1.70
N TYR A 81 14.76 -2.01 2.91
CA TYR A 81 16.06 -1.38 3.18
C TYR A 81 17.24 -2.07 2.45
N GLY A 82 17.09 -3.35 2.17
CA GLY A 82 18.10 -4.11 1.39
C GLY A 82 17.97 -3.96 -0.12
N GLN A 83 16.98 -3.24 -0.62
CA GLN A 83 16.73 -3.05 -2.04
C GLN A 83 17.33 -1.72 -2.53
N THR A 84 17.77 -1.70 -3.79
CA THR A 84 18.32 -0.51 -4.45
C THR A 84 17.35 -0.02 -5.51
N PHE A 85 17.06 1.28 -5.48
CA PHE A 85 16.19 1.95 -6.43
C PHE A 85 16.85 3.22 -6.99
N PRO A 86 16.48 3.66 -8.20
CA PRO A 86 16.81 5.00 -8.65
C PRO A 86 16.31 6.04 -7.63
N CYS A 87 17.14 7.03 -7.33
CA CYS A 87 16.78 8.07 -6.38
C CYS A 87 16.93 9.45 -7.02
N PRO A 88 15.92 10.32 -6.96
CA PRO A 88 16.04 11.70 -7.44
C PRO A 88 17.16 12.45 -6.74
N THR A 89 18.01 13.13 -7.51
CA THR A 89 19.19 13.85 -7.00
C THR A 89 18.86 15.27 -6.58
N ALA A 90 17.74 15.85 -7.03
CA ALA A 90 17.35 17.20 -6.66
C ALA A 90 17.32 17.39 -5.14
N GLU A 91 17.92 18.48 -4.67
CA GLU A 91 18.08 18.75 -3.24
C GLU A 91 16.73 19.02 -2.55
N ASP A 92 15.80 19.67 -3.23
CA ASP A 92 14.47 20.02 -2.75
C ASP A 92 13.36 19.06 -3.19
N PHE A 93 13.71 17.86 -3.68
CA PHE A 93 12.74 16.88 -4.15
C PHE A 93 11.74 16.48 -3.04
N ILE A 94 10.46 16.70 -3.31
CA ILE A 94 9.32 16.40 -2.44
C ILE A 94 8.23 15.72 -3.26
N LEU A 95 7.53 14.77 -2.65
CA LEU A 95 6.33 14.16 -3.20
C LEU A 95 5.08 14.61 -2.42
N PRO A 96 3.96 14.87 -3.08
CA PRO A 96 2.72 15.22 -2.40
C PRO A 96 2.17 14.02 -1.62
N ILE A 97 1.81 14.25 -0.35
CA ILE A 97 1.09 13.28 0.46
C ILE A 97 -0.34 13.15 -0.07
N GLY A 98 -0.83 11.93 -0.22
CA GLY A 98 -2.18 11.67 -0.73
C GLY A 98 -2.24 11.49 -2.25
N LYS A 99 -1.09 11.29 -2.90
CA LYS A 99 -1.03 10.97 -4.34
C LYS A 99 -0.36 9.63 -4.58
N ALA A 100 -1.10 8.73 -5.21
CA ALA A 100 -0.61 7.45 -5.67
C ALA A 100 0.25 7.59 -6.94
N LYS A 101 0.95 6.53 -7.29
CA LYS A 101 1.74 6.44 -8.53
C LYS A 101 1.32 5.21 -9.32
N VAL A 102 1.06 5.41 -10.59
CA VAL A 102 0.98 4.28 -11.55
C VAL A 102 2.42 3.90 -11.89
N GLU A 103 2.89 2.79 -11.28
CA GLU A 103 4.25 2.27 -11.52
C GLU A 103 4.35 1.59 -12.87
N ARG A 104 3.26 0.98 -13.32
CA ARG A 104 3.14 0.32 -14.61
C ARG A 104 1.74 0.56 -15.16
N ALA A 105 1.64 1.05 -16.39
CA ALA A 105 0.36 1.16 -17.10
C ALA A 105 -0.12 -0.21 -17.58
N GLY A 106 -1.44 -0.42 -17.57
CA GLY A 106 -2.06 -1.66 -18.02
C GLY A 106 -3.53 -1.45 -18.40
N GLU A 107 -4.14 -2.47 -19.02
CA GLU A 107 -5.47 -2.37 -19.62
C GLU A 107 -6.44 -3.49 -19.17
N HIS A 108 -5.93 -4.59 -18.60
CA HIS A 108 -6.77 -5.77 -18.35
C HIS A 108 -7.14 -5.95 -16.88
N VAL A 109 -6.33 -5.47 -15.94
CA VAL A 109 -6.54 -5.59 -14.51
C VAL A 109 -5.78 -4.49 -13.77
N THR A 110 -6.40 -3.89 -12.77
CA THR A 110 -5.76 -2.98 -11.81
C THR A 110 -5.27 -3.77 -10.61
N ILE A 111 -3.99 -3.64 -10.27
CA ILE A 111 -3.39 -4.19 -9.06
C ILE A 111 -2.98 -3.02 -8.17
N VAL A 112 -3.61 -2.89 -7.01
CA VAL A 112 -3.33 -1.83 -6.03
C VAL A 112 -2.50 -2.39 -4.89
N ALA A 113 -1.38 -1.74 -4.58
CA ALA A 113 -0.47 -2.19 -3.54
C ALA A 113 0.20 -1.02 -2.82
N PHE A 114 0.85 -1.29 -1.70
CA PHE A 114 1.69 -0.33 -0.98
C PHE A 114 2.89 -1.03 -0.33
N SER A 115 3.92 -0.25 -0.04
CA SER A 115 5.15 -0.75 0.59
C SER A 115 5.73 -1.94 -0.19
N ILE A 116 6.25 -2.97 0.46
CA ILE A 116 6.87 -4.14 -0.19
C ILE A 116 5.94 -4.86 -1.16
N ALA A 117 4.63 -4.81 -0.93
CA ALA A 117 3.65 -5.47 -1.80
C ALA A 117 3.65 -4.91 -3.24
N VAL A 118 4.11 -3.68 -3.45
CA VAL A 118 4.33 -3.11 -4.80
C VAL A 118 5.35 -3.94 -5.58
N GLY A 119 6.40 -4.41 -4.92
CA GLY A 119 7.40 -5.29 -5.53
C GLY A 119 6.79 -6.61 -6.01
N TYR A 120 5.92 -7.23 -5.21
CA TYR A 120 5.19 -8.45 -5.61
C TYR A 120 4.25 -8.18 -6.79
N ALA A 121 3.55 -7.05 -6.77
CA ALA A 121 2.65 -6.64 -7.85
C ALA A 121 3.39 -6.38 -9.16
N MET A 122 4.55 -5.72 -9.11
CA MET A 122 5.39 -5.46 -10.28
C MET A 122 5.93 -6.76 -10.89
N ALA A 123 6.45 -7.67 -10.06
CA ALA A 123 6.92 -8.97 -10.51
C ALA A 123 5.78 -9.81 -11.12
N ALA A 124 4.60 -9.79 -10.50
CA ALA A 124 3.41 -10.46 -11.05
C ALA A 124 2.98 -9.86 -12.39
N ALA A 125 3.03 -8.54 -12.55
CA ALA A 125 2.69 -7.88 -13.82
C ALA A 125 3.65 -8.26 -14.95
N GLU A 126 4.93 -8.53 -14.65
CA GLU A 126 5.90 -9.03 -15.63
C GLU A 126 5.58 -10.48 -16.07
N GLU A 127 5.19 -11.35 -15.12
CA GLU A 127 4.77 -12.72 -15.42
C GLU A 127 3.48 -12.75 -16.24
N LEU A 128 2.49 -11.97 -15.83
CA LEU A 128 1.21 -11.84 -16.52
C LEU A 128 1.36 -11.35 -17.96
N ALA A 129 2.29 -10.42 -18.20
CA ALA A 129 2.56 -9.89 -19.53
C ALA A 129 3.05 -10.98 -20.51
N LYS A 130 3.80 -11.99 -20.02
CA LYS A 130 4.24 -13.14 -20.84
C LYS A 130 3.05 -14.00 -21.31
N GLU A 131 1.95 -13.92 -20.57
CA GLU A 131 0.69 -14.63 -20.90
C GLU A 131 -0.34 -13.71 -21.59
N GLY A 132 0.07 -12.51 -22.00
CA GLY A 132 -0.80 -11.54 -22.68
C GLY A 132 -1.80 -10.82 -21.78
N ILE A 133 -1.56 -10.79 -20.45
CA ILE A 133 -2.37 -10.03 -19.51
C ILE A 133 -1.63 -8.74 -19.14
N SER A 134 -2.21 -7.59 -19.53
CA SER A 134 -1.67 -6.26 -19.26
C SER A 134 -2.20 -5.75 -17.90
N ALA A 135 -1.37 -5.83 -16.86
CA ALA A 135 -1.72 -5.36 -15.52
C ALA A 135 -1.24 -3.94 -15.30
N GLU A 136 -2.14 -3.07 -14.82
CA GLU A 136 -1.80 -1.76 -14.26
C GLU A 136 -1.46 -1.91 -12.79
N VAL A 137 -0.31 -1.39 -12.38
CA VAL A 137 0.13 -1.45 -10.98
C VAL A 137 0.12 -0.06 -10.38
N ILE A 138 -0.66 0.11 -9.32
CA ILE A 138 -0.76 1.35 -8.54
C ILE A 138 -0.05 1.16 -7.21
N ASN A 139 0.93 2.01 -6.95
CA ASN A 139 1.56 2.20 -5.66
C ASN A 139 0.82 3.30 -4.90
N LEU A 140 0.12 2.95 -3.84
CA LEU A 140 -0.65 3.90 -3.05
C LEU A 140 0.20 4.98 -2.40
N ARG A 141 1.45 4.68 -2.02
CA ARG A 141 2.35 5.60 -1.29
C ARG A 141 1.79 6.07 0.05
N THR A 142 0.54 6.54 0.03
CA THR A 142 -0.18 7.09 1.19
C THR A 142 -1.44 6.28 1.45
N ILE A 143 -1.59 5.82 2.67
CA ILE A 143 -2.78 5.08 3.12
C ILE A 143 -3.87 6.06 3.60
N ARG A 144 -3.44 7.17 4.21
CA ARG A 144 -4.35 8.26 4.60
C ARG A 144 -3.66 9.63 4.46
N PRO A 145 -4.22 10.55 3.66
CA PRO A 145 -5.38 10.38 2.78
C PRO A 145 -5.09 9.40 1.64
N LEU A 146 -6.10 8.65 1.21
CA LEU A 146 -6.01 7.73 0.08
C LEU A 146 -6.31 8.48 -1.22
N ASP A 147 -5.58 8.19 -2.29
CA ASP A 147 -5.85 8.72 -3.63
C ASP A 147 -6.93 7.88 -4.32
N ILE A 148 -8.18 8.14 -3.95
CA ILE A 148 -9.36 7.42 -4.46
C ILE A 148 -9.50 7.62 -5.97
N ASP A 149 -9.26 8.83 -6.48
CA ASP A 149 -9.43 9.15 -7.89
C ASP A 149 -8.55 8.29 -8.78
N THR A 150 -7.27 8.12 -8.44
CA THR A 150 -6.34 7.27 -9.19
C THR A 150 -6.80 5.81 -9.22
N ILE A 151 -7.34 5.28 -8.12
CA ILE A 151 -7.88 3.92 -8.06
C ILE A 151 -9.10 3.80 -8.96
N VAL A 152 -10.05 4.73 -8.82
CA VAL A 152 -11.32 4.74 -9.56
C VAL A 152 -11.09 4.86 -11.07
N GLU A 153 -10.22 5.76 -11.50
CA GLU A 153 -9.87 5.93 -12.91
C GLU A 153 -9.26 4.66 -13.51
N SER A 154 -8.36 4.02 -12.78
CA SER A 154 -7.75 2.77 -13.21
C SER A 154 -8.78 1.63 -13.30
N VAL A 155 -9.62 1.47 -12.28
CA VAL A 155 -10.66 0.42 -12.29
C VAL A 155 -11.67 0.64 -13.42
N LYS A 156 -12.07 1.87 -13.70
CA LYS A 156 -12.95 2.20 -14.83
C LYS A 156 -12.34 1.86 -16.19
N LYS A 157 -11.01 1.91 -16.30
CA LYS A 157 -10.29 1.52 -17.50
C LYS A 157 -10.16 0.00 -17.65
N THR A 158 -9.82 -0.70 -16.57
CA THR A 158 -9.45 -2.12 -16.61
C THR A 158 -10.61 -3.07 -16.28
N ASN A 159 -11.66 -2.58 -15.62
CA ASN A 159 -12.87 -3.28 -15.17
C ASN A 159 -12.60 -4.42 -14.16
N ARG A 160 -11.38 -4.55 -13.65
CA ARG A 160 -10.98 -5.63 -12.74
C ARG A 160 -10.00 -5.13 -11.70
N LEU A 161 -10.13 -5.61 -10.47
CA LEU A 161 -9.38 -5.10 -9.35
C LEU A 161 -8.81 -6.23 -8.47
N VAL A 162 -7.53 -6.11 -8.17
CA VAL A 162 -6.81 -6.90 -7.17
C VAL A 162 -6.15 -5.95 -6.19
N SER A 163 -6.26 -6.17 -4.88
CA SER A 163 -5.44 -5.49 -3.88
C SER A 163 -4.39 -6.42 -3.31
N VAL A 164 -3.22 -5.87 -2.99
CA VAL A 164 -2.10 -6.61 -2.40
C VAL A 164 -1.58 -5.88 -1.19
N GLU A 165 -1.56 -6.55 -0.04
CA GLU A 165 -1.01 -6.02 1.20
C GLU A 165 -0.34 -7.12 2.02
N GLU A 166 0.62 -6.75 2.86
CA GLU A 166 1.29 -7.70 3.76
C GLU A 166 0.46 -7.97 5.02
N GLY A 167 -0.43 -7.04 5.37
CA GLY A 167 -1.29 -7.13 6.55
C GLY A 167 -2.30 -8.28 6.50
N TRP A 168 -2.99 -8.46 7.62
CA TRP A 168 -4.05 -9.45 7.75
C TRP A 168 -5.32 -9.05 6.99
N PRO A 169 -6.14 -10.04 6.58
CA PRO A 169 -7.33 -9.79 5.76
C PRO A 169 -8.44 -9.04 6.50
N PHE A 170 -8.60 -9.30 7.81
CA PHE A 170 -9.67 -8.69 8.59
C PHE A 170 -9.38 -7.22 8.85
N ALA A 171 -10.29 -6.35 8.44
CA ALA A 171 -10.14 -4.89 8.52
C ALA A 171 -8.84 -4.34 7.89
N GLY A 172 -8.25 -5.06 6.93
CA GLY A 172 -7.10 -4.62 6.15
C GLY A 172 -7.44 -3.48 5.20
N ILE A 173 -6.42 -2.86 4.62
CA ILE A 173 -6.59 -1.76 3.64
C ILE A 173 -7.32 -2.24 2.39
N GLY A 174 -7.13 -3.50 1.99
CA GLY A 174 -7.89 -4.11 0.91
C GLY A 174 -9.40 -4.14 1.15
N SER A 175 -9.87 -4.11 2.41
CA SER A 175 -11.29 -4.00 2.72
C SER A 175 -11.82 -2.59 2.43
N GLU A 176 -11.04 -1.55 2.71
CA GLU A 176 -11.38 -0.17 2.35
C GLU A 176 -11.38 0.02 0.83
N ILE A 177 -10.39 -0.53 0.14
CA ILE A 177 -10.33 -0.49 -1.33
C ILE A 177 -11.55 -1.20 -1.93
N ALA A 178 -12.00 -2.31 -1.34
CA ALA A 178 -13.22 -3.00 -1.79
C ALA A 178 -14.47 -2.14 -1.59
N ALA A 179 -14.59 -1.43 -0.46
CA ALA A 179 -15.68 -0.49 -0.22
C ALA A 179 -15.69 0.64 -1.26
N ILE A 180 -14.54 1.27 -1.50
CA ILE A 180 -14.37 2.32 -2.52
C ILE A 180 -14.76 1.80 -3.92
N ALA A 181 -14.35 0.57 -4.27
CA ALA A 181 -14.71 -0.02 -5.56
C ALA A 181 -16.22 -0.23 -5.69
N MET A 182 -16.91 -0.64 -4.61
CA MET A 182 -18.36 -0.79 -4.60
C MET A 182 -19.08 0.56 -4.67
N GLU A 183 -18.58 1.58 -3.98
CA GLU A 183 -19.20 2.91 -3.95
C GLU A 183 -19.01 3.68 -5.27
N HIS A 184 -17.86 3.52 -5.95
CA HIS A 184 -17.49 4.36 -7.08
C HIS A 184 -17.33 3.63 -8.41
N CYS A 185 -17.21 2.30 -8.41
CA CYS A 185 -16.88 1.51 -9.58
C CYS A 185 -17.80 0.29 -9.80
N PHE A 186 -18.89 0.14 -9.04
CA PHE A 186 -19.76 -1.05 -9.13
C PHE A 186 -20.17 -1.38 -10.57
N ASP A 187 -20.65 -0.39 -11.31
CA ASP A 187 -21.14 -0.56 -12.69
C ASP A 187 -20.01 -0.83 -13.71
N TRP A 188 -18.75 -0.77 -13.28
CA TRP A 188 -17.57 -0.97 -14.12
C TRP A 188 -16.88 -2.30 -13.87
N LEU A 189 -17.25 -3.02 -12.80
CA LEU A 189 -16.58 -4.25 -12.42
C LEU A 189 -17.10 -5.45 -13.21
N ASP A 190 -16.24 -6.11 -13.94
CA ASP A 190 -16.52 -7.37 -14.66
C ASP A 190 -16.37 -8.61 -13.77
N ALA A 191 -15.70 -8.47 -12.63
CA ALA A 191 -15.46 -9.55 -11.68
C ALA A 191 -15.45 -9.03 -10.24
N PRO A 192 -15.77 -9.86 -9.25
CA PRO A 192 -15.55 -9.51 -7.85
C PRO A 192 -14.06 -9.21 -7.61
N MET A 193 -13.78 -8.15 -6.85
CA MET A 193 -12.43 -7.85 -6.42
C MET A 193 -11.80 -9.01 -5.66
N VAL A 194 -10.53 -9.30 -5.92
CA VAL A 194 -9.75 -10.28 -5.15
C VAL A 194 -8.71 -9.56 -4.30
N ARG A 195 -8.59 -9.99 -3.04
CA ARG A 195 -7.60 -9.46 -2.10
C ARG A 195 -6.50 -10.49 -1.86
N VAL A 196 -5.26 -10.12 -2.08
CA VAL A 196 -4.05 -10.87 -1.71
C VAL A 196 -3.47 -10.23 -0.45
N HIS A 197 -3.28 -11.02 0.58
CA HIS A 197 -2.90 -10.54 1.92
C HIS A 197 -2.10 -11.60 2.68
N GLY A 198 -1.52 -11.24 3.81
CA GLY A 198 -0.92 -12.18 4.75
C GLY A 198 -1.95 -13.18 5.30
N ALA A 199 -1.50 -14.36 5.69
CA ALA A 199 -2.35 -15.33 6.39
C ALA A 199 -2.83 -14.74 7.73
N ASP A 200 -4.07 -15.03 8.10
CA ASP A 200 -4.69 -14.52 9.34
C ASP A 200 -4.18 -15.29 10.58
N VAL A 201 -2.88 -15.17 10.82
CA VAL A 201 -2.17 -15.81 11.93
C VAL A 201 -1.08 -14.85 12.46
N PRO A 202 -0.69 -14.97 13.73
CA PRO A 202 0.54 -14.34 14.22
C PRO A 202 1.74 -14.82 13.39
N MET A 203 2.68 -13.93 13.07
CA MET A 203 3.84 -14.28 12.26
C MET A 203 4.69 -15.36 12.91
N PRO A 204 4.90 -16.52 12.26
CA PRO A 204 5.75 -17.58 12.77
C PRO A 204 7.24 -17.17 12.78
N TYR A 205 8.02 -17.77 13.70
CA TYR A 205 9.48 -17.59 13.74
C TYR A 205 10.21 -18.43 12.68
N ALA A 206 9.73 -19.64 12.41
CA ALA A 206 10.37 -20.55 11.46
C ALA A 206 10.28 -19.98 10.03
N ALA A 207 11.43 -19.89 9.33
CA ALA A 207 11.53 -19.25 8.02
C ALA A 207 10.58 -19.81 6.95
N ASN A 208 10.36 -21.12 6.94
CA ASN A 208 9.41 -21.75 6.02
C ASN A 208 7.96 -21.37 6.32
N LEU A 209 7.59 -21.24 7.59
CA LEU A 209 6.25 -20.82 7.99
C LEU A 209 6.04 -19.32 7.80
N GLU A 210 7.06 -18.50 8.10
CA GLU A 210 7.04 -17.05 7.80
C GLU A 210 6.74 -16.82 6.32
N LYS A 211 7.45 -17.54 5.43
CA LYS A 211 7.24 -17.45 3.98
C LYS A 211 5.80 -17.84 3.56
N LEU A 212 5.19 -18.81 4.23
CA LEU A 212 3.81 -19.22 3.98
C LEU A 212 2.78 -18.23 4.53
N ALA A 213 3.14 -17.47 5.54
CA ALA A 213 2.28 -16.45 6.15
C ALA A 213 2.28 -15.12 5.37
N LEU A 214 3.25 -14.89 4.51
CA LEU A 214 3.36 -13.67 3.70
C LEU A 214 2.72 -13.83 2.31
N PRO A 215 2.23 -12.74 1.70
CA PRO A 215 1.79 -12.76 0.32
C PRO A 215 2.97 -13.03 -0.63
N SER A 216 2.69 -13.56 -1.79
CA SER A 216 3.69 -13.88 -2.80
C SER A 216 3.29 -13.40 -4.20
N THR A 217 4.28 -13.24 -5.07
CA THR A 217 4.07 -12.94 -6.50
C THR A 217 3.14 -13.95 -7.16
N ALA A 218 3.28 -15.25 -6.85
CA ALA A 218 2.44 -16.30 -7.42
C ALA A 218 0.95 -16.12 -7.05
N GLN A 219 0.66 -15.74 -5.81
CA GLN A 219 -0.72 -15.45 -5.38
C GLN A 219 -1.30 -14.23 -6.09
N VAL A 220 -0.48 -13.21 -6.40
CA VAL A 220 -0.92 -12.03 -7.16
C VAL A 220 -1.23 -12.42 -8.61
N VAL A 221 -0.39 -13.26 -9.24
CA VAL A 221 -0.64 -13.81 -10.58
C VAL A 221 -1.95 -14.59 -10.61
N GLU A 222 -2.16 -15.50 -9.65
CA GLU A 222 -3.39 -16.29 -9.54
C GLU A 222 -4.63 -15.38 -9.37
N ALA A 223 -4.54 -14.38 -8.48
CA ALA A 223 -5.62 -13.43 -8.25
C ALA A 223 -5.97 -12.64 -9.53
N ALA A 224 -4.95 -12.17 -10.28
CA ALA A 224 -5.16 -11.46 -11.53
C ALA A 224 -5.79 -12.36 -12.61
N LYS A 225 -5.34 -13.61 -12.74
CA LYS A 225 -5.95 -14.60 -13.64
C LYS A 225 -7.41 -14.88 -13.25
N ARG A 226 -7.70 -15.02 -11.98
CA ARG A 226 -9.06 -15.25 -11.48
C ARG A 226 -10.01 -14.14 -11.89
N VAL A 227 -9.63 -12.87 -11.76
CA VAL A 227 -10.50 -11.74 -12.14
C VAL A 227 -10.54 -11.50 -13.65
N THR A 228 -9.57 -12.01 -14.41
CA THR A 228 -9.55 -11.93 -15.88
C THR A 228 -10.11 -13.19 -16.55
N TYR A 229 -10.56 -14.19 -15.77
CA TYR A 229 -11.12 -15.47 -16.26
C TYR A 229 -10.15 -16.25 -17.17
N ARG A 230 -8.86 -16.23 -16.85
CA ARG A 230 -7.79 -16.91 -17.62
C ARG A 230 -6.98 -17.89 -16.76
#